data_22b34a1bc711b25fd28842ee2cf80da5
#
_entry.id   22b34a1bc711b25fd28842ee2cf80da5
#
_cell.length_a   1.000
_cell.length_b   1.000
_cell.length_c   1.000
_cell.angle_alpha   90.00
_cell.angle_beta   90.00
_cell.angle_gamma   90.00
#
_symmetry.space_group_name_H-M   'P 1'
#
loop_
_entity.id
_entity.type
_entity.pdbx_description
1 polymer ?
#
loop_
_entity_poly.entity_id
_entity_poly.type
_entity_poly.pdbx_seq_one_letter_code
_entity_poly.pdbx_strand_id
1 'polypeptide(L)'
;LGSTNHPDVAAAILYPFVSEANHWMIKHHAIFQGYNFFHHLGMDRDMRERFRNEPHYDRTERFVRLYDDPAFDYDKPALSIAPFEPLLRKVFSDPKNSIYKSLME
;
A
#
# COMPACT_ATOMS: atom_id res chain seq x y z
N LEU A 1 -8.08 1.38 9.50
CA LEU A 1 -7.31 0.98 10.65
C LEU A 1 -6.94 2.22 11.48
N GLY A 2 -7.31 2.23 12.74
CA GLY A 2 -7.04 3.34 13.65
C GLY A 2 -5.62 3.41 14.19
N SER A 3 -4.68 2.68 13.60
CA SER A 3 -3.30 2.62 14.03
C SER A 3 -2.45 3.66 13.31
N THR A 4 -1.53 4.32 14.04
CA THR A 4 -0.54 5.22 13.43
C THR A 4 0.45 4.48 12.54
N ASN A 5 0.49 3.15 12.62
CA ASN A 5 1.40 2.28 11.86
C ASN A 5 0.64 1.38 10.90
N HIS A 6 -0.48 1.85 10.35
CA HIS A 6 -1.32 1.03 9.49
C HIS A 6 -0.62 0.50 8.22
N PRO A 7 0.36 1.21 7.60
CA PRO A 7 1.03 0.64 6.44
C PRO A 7 1.80 -0.64 6.75
N ASP A 8 2.49 -0.69 7.88
CA ASP A 8 3.22 -1.90 8.29
C ASP A 8 2.26 -3.03 8.67
N VAL A 9 1.17 -2.72 9.35
CA VAL A 9 0.14 -3.70 9.71
C VAL A 9 -0.50 -4.28 8.45
N ALA A 10 -0.92 -3.43 7.51
CA ALA A 10 -1.52 -3.86 6.25
C ALA A 10 -0.54 -4.71 5.44
N ALA A 11 0.73 -4.29 5.36
CA ALA A 11 1.76 -5.04 4.64
C ALA A 11 1.98 -6.42 5.24
N ALA A 12 1.98 -6.54 6.57
CA ALA A 12 2.15 -7.82 7.24
C ALA A 12 0.97 -8.76 6.98
N ILE A 13 -0.26 -8.24 7.04
CA ILE A 13 -1.48 -9.03 6.78
C ILE A 13 -1.51 -9.51 5.32
N LEU A 14 -1.14 -8.65 4.38
CA LEU A 14 -1.25 -8.92 2.95
C LEU A 14 -0.04 -9.67 2.38
N TYR A 15 1.06 -9.74 3.12
CA TYR A 15 2.31 -10.34 2.64
C TYR A 15 2.12 -11.70 1.97
N PRO A 16 1.34 -12.66 2.53
CA PRO A 16 1.17 -13.96 1.88
C PRO A 16 0.39 -13.92 0.55
N PHE A 17 -0.34 -12.83 0.28
CA PHE A 17 -1.34 -12.78 -0.79
C PHE A 17 -0.97 -11.87 -1.94
N VAL A 18 0.09 -11.09 -1.84
CA VAL A 18 0.46 -10.10 -2.87
C VAL A 18 1.88 -10.32 -3.36
N SER A 19 2.20 -9.73 -4.52
CA SER A 19 3.55 -9.75 -5.07
C SER A 19 4.51 -8.93 -4.20
N GLU A 20 5.81 -9.15 -4.37
CA GLU A 20 6.84 -8.37 -3.70
C GLU A 20 6.69 -6.86 -3.98
N ALA A 21 6.41 -6.50 -5.23
CA ALA A 21 6.22 -5.11 -5.63
C ALA A 21 5.02 -4.48 -4.91
N ASN A 22 3.91 -5.20 -4.81
CA ASN A 22 2.73 -4.72 -4.11
C ASN A 22 2.95 -4.65 -2.59
N HIS A 23 3.64 -5.61 -2.02
CA HIS A 23 4.00 -5.59 -0.60
C HIS A 23 4.85 -4.36 -0.27
N TRP A 24 5.88 -4.09 -1.07
CA TRP A 24 6.74 -2.92 -0.90
C TRP A 24 5.94 -1.63 -0.98
N MET A 25 5.06 -1.52 -1.97
CA MET A 25 4.18 -0.36 -2.17
C MET A 25 3.26 -0.12 -0.96
N ILE A 26 2.61 -1.17 -0.47
CA ILE A 26 1.72 -1.07 0.68
C ILE A 26 2.48 -0.58 1.92
N LYS A 27 3.65 -1.13 2.14
CA LYS A 27 4.50 -0.79 3.30
C LYS A 27 4.96 0.67 3.27
N HIS A 28 5.28 1.19 2.09
CA HIS A 28 5.95 2.50 1.95
C HIS A 28 5.03 3.64 1.46
N HIS A 29 3.78 3.35 1.05
CA HIS A 29 2.93 4.36 0.40
C HIS A 29 2.70 5.61 1.25
N ALA A 30 2.62 5.48 2.57
CA ALA A 30 2.38 6.63 3.45
C ALA A 30 3.54 7.63 3.43
N ILE A 31 4.78 7.13 3.31
CA ILE A 31 5.97 8.00 3.19
C ILE A 31 5.93 8.77 1.87
N PHE A 32 5.50 8.14 0.78
CA PHE A 32 5.35 8.80 -0.52
C PHE A 32 4.23 9.85 -0.49
N GLN A 33 3.11 9.53 0.15
CA GLN A 33 2.01 10.47 0.32
C GLN A 33 2.44 11.68 1.17
N GLY A 34 3.37 11.49 2.09
CA GLY A 34 3.91 12.54 2.94
C GLY A 34 4.50 13.72 2.17
N TYR A 35 4.90 13.52 0.91
CA TYR A 35 5.37 14.60 0.04
C TYR A 35 4.36 15.77 0.01
N ASN A 36 3.07 15.49 0.16
CA ASN A 36 2.00 16.48 0.08
C ASN A 36 1.75 17.22 1.40
N PHE A 37 2.14 16.64 2.56
CA PHE A 37 1.74 17.21 3.85
C PHE A 37 2.78 17.16 4.97
N PHE A 38 3.86 16.40 4.85
CA PHE A 38 4.86 16.28 5.93
C PHE A 38 5.45 17.63 6.34
N HIS A 39 5.64 18.55 5.38
CA HIS A 39 6.18 19.88 5.68
C HIS A 39 5.25 20.71 6.54
N HIS A 40 3.94 20.46 6.51
CA HIS A 40 2.98 21.13 7.40
C HIS A 40 3.03 20.60 8.84
N LEU A 41 3.63 19.43 9.04
CA LEU A 41 3.79 18.79 10.35
C LEU A 41 5.20 18.96 10.92
N GLY A 42 6.05 19.77 10.29
CA GLY A 42 7.44 19.92 10.66
C GLY A 42 8.32 18.73 10.29
N MET A 43 7.86 17.88 9.39
CA MET A 43 8.59 16.72 8.89
C MET A 43 9.12 16.97 7.50
N ASP A 44 10.09 16.15 7.06
CA ASP A 44 10.69 16.25 5.74
C ASP A 44 9.76 15.69 4.67
N ARG A 45 9.26 16.56 3.78
CA ARG A 45 8.39 16.15 2.66
C ARG A 45 9.12 15.25 1.67
N ASP A 46 10.45 15.35 1.59
CA ASP A 46 11.26 14.59 0.65
C ASP A 46 11.76 13.28 1.26
N MET A 47 11.12 12.81 2.32
CA MET A 47 11.51 11.56 2.98
C MET A 47 11.52 10.36 2.01
N ARG A 48 10.65 10.36 0.99
CA ARG A 48 10.62 9.32 -0.05
C ARG A 48 11.92 9.23 -0.85
N GLU A 49 12.72 10.30 -0.91
CA GLU A 49 13.99 10.31 -1.65
C GLU A 49 15.00 9.30 -1.11
N ARG A 50 14.85 8.88 0.16
CA ARG A 50 15.65 7.82 0.75
C ARG A 50 15.53 6.50 0.02
N PHE A 51 14.43 6.31 -0.72
CA PHE A 51 14.10 5.07 -1.45
C PHE A 51 14.28 5.21 -2.96
N ARG A 52 14.90 6.32 -3.44
CA ARG A 52 15.03 6.63 -4.88
C ARG A 52 15.65 5.48 -5.67
N ASN A 53 16.59 4.75 -5.10
CA ASN A 53 17.30 3.67 -5.75
C ASN A 53 16.62 2.30 -5.60
N GLU A 54 15.49 2.23 -4.91
CA GLU A 54 14.75 0.98 -4.74
C GLU A 54 14.03 0.60 -6.02
N PRO A 55 13.99 -0.72 -6.38
CA PRO A 55 13.38 -1.15 -7.64
C PRO A 55 11.90 -0.78 -7.79
N HIS A 56 11.20 -0.62 -6.67
CA HIS A 56 9.76 -0.36 -6.68
C HIS A 56 9.40 1.11 -6.44
N TYR A 57 10.38 2.00 -6.45
CA TYR A 57 10.17 3.43 -6.19
C TYR A 57 9.20 4.06 -7.19
N ASP A 58 9.49 3.93 -8.49
CA ASP A 58 8.72 4.59 -9.55
C ASP A 58 7.27 4.09 -9.57
N ARG A 59 7.09 2.80 -9.36
CA ARG A 59 5.76 2.18 -9.32
C ARG A 59 4.95 2.69 -8.14
N THR A 60 5.57 2.82 -6.97
CA THR A 60 4.92 3.30 -5.76
C THR A 60 4.57 4.79 -5.88
N GLU A 61 5.48 5.60 -6.42
CA GLU A 61 5.22 7.03 -6.67
C GLU A 61 4.01 7.20 -7.59
N ARG A 62 3.96 6.43 -8.67
CA ARG A 62 2.84 6.48 -9.61
C ARG A 62 1.51 6.07 -8.96
N PHE A 63 1.54 5.02 -8.15
CA PHE A 63 0.35 4.57 -7.44
C PHE A 63 -0.18 5.66 -6.51
N VAL A 64 0.69 6.27 -5.72
CA VAL A 64 0.29 7.33 -4.78
C VAL A 64 -0.29 8.52 -5.54
N ARG A 65 0.39 8.97 -6.58
CA ARG A 65 -0.02 10.14 -7.36
C ARG A 65 -1.34 9.91 -8.11
N LEU A 66 -1.55 8.73 -8.67
CA LEU A 66 -2.70 8.46 -9.54
C LEU A 66 -3.91 7.92 -8.77
N TYR A 67 -3.71 7.22 -7.66
CA TYR A 67 -4.79 6.50 -6.98
C TYR A 67 -4.94 6.87 -5.52
N ASP A 68 -3.86 6.93 -4.75
CA ASP A 68 -3.94 7.15 -3.31
C ASP A 68 -4.30 8.61 -3.00
N ASP A 69 -3.59 9.57 -3.58
CA ASP A 69 -3.88 10.99 -3.37
C ASP A 69 -5.29 11.38 -3.80
N PRO A 70 -5.78 11.00 -5.00
CA PRO A 70 -7.15 11.30 -5.40
C PRO A 70 -8.21 10.64 -4.53
N ALA A 71 -7.91 9.54 -3.84
CA ALA A 71 -8.85 8.87 -2.96
C ALA A 71 -9.20 9.71 -1.72
N PHE A 72 -8.42 10.73 -1.39
CA PHE A 72 -8.70 11.68 -0.32
C PHE A 72 -9.59 12.86 -0.76
N ASP A 73 -10.26 12.75 -1.89
CA ASP A 73 -11.24 13.73 -2.35
C ASP A 73 -12.55 13.51 -1.58
N TYR A 74 -12.82 14.37 -0.60
CA TYR A 74 -14.01 14.28 0.25
C TYR A 74 -15.32 14.58 -0.49
N ASP A 75 -15.25 15.13 -1.70
CA ASP A 75 -16.43 15.38 -2.54
C ASP A 75 -16.92 14.12 -3.26
N LYS A 76 -16.13 13.04 -3.25
CA LYS A 76 -16.52 11.77 -3.85
C LYS A 76 -17.33 10.93 -2.87
N PRO A 77 -18.42 10.27 -3.31
CA PRO A 77 -19.17 9.39 -2.43
C PRO A 77 -18.33 8.17 -2.03
N ALA A 78 -18.51 7.74 -0.77
CA ALA A 78 -17.90 6.51 -0.30
C ALA A 78 -18.57 5.31 -0.97
N LEU A 79 -17.77 4.34 -1.45
CA LEU A 79 -18.27 3.09 -1.99
C LEU A 79 -18.44 2.07 -0.87
N SER A 80 -19.45 1.20 -0.99
CA SER A 80 -19.59 0.07 -0.09
C SER A 80 -18.53 -0.99 -0.42
N ILE A 81 -18.30 -1.92 0.51
CA ILE A 81 -17.35 -3.01 0.30
C ILE A 81 -17.91 -4.09 -0.64
N ALA A 82 -19.23 -4.16 -0.78
CA ALA A 82 -19.90 -5.25 -1.50
C ALA A 82 -19.40 -5.46 -2.95
N PRO A 83 -19.16 -4.41 -3.78
CA PRO A 83 -18.63 -4.62 -5.12
C PRO A 83 -17.23 -5.24 -5.15
N PHE A 84 -16.47 -5.13 -4.04
CA PHE A 84 -15.10 -5.61 -3.97
C PHE A 84 -15.00 -7.01 -3.37
N GLU A 85 -16.09 -7.56 -2.84
CA GLU A 85 -16.07 -8.86 -2.16
C GLU A 85 -15.54 -10.00 -3.04
N PRO A 86 -15.94 -10.16 -4.31
CA PRO A 86 -15.38 -11.22 -5.15
C PRO A 86 -13.87 -11.10 -5.33
N LEU A 87 -13.37 -9.86 -5.44
CA LEU A 87 -11.92 -9.61 -5.58
C LEU A 87 -11.17 -9.96 -4.29
N LEU A 88 -11.73 -9.59 -3.14
CA LEU A 88 -11.15 -9.94 -1.83
C LEU A 88 -11.07 -11.46 -1.67
N ARG A 89 -12.13 -12.19 -1.99
CA ARG A 89 -12.14 -13.65 -1.93
C ARG A 89 -11.07 -14.26 -2.83
N LYS A 90 -10.92 -13.73 -4.05
CA LYS A 90 -9.91 -14.18 -5.00
C LYS A 90 -8.50 -13.99 -4.45
N VAL A 91 -8.20 -12.82 -3.91
CA VAL A 91 -6.86 -12.49 -3.39
C VAL A 91 -6.52 -13.38 -2.18
N PHE A 92 -7.44 -13.51 -1.23
CA PHE A 92 -7.17 -14.23 0.00
C PHE A 92 -7.27 -15.76 -0.15
N SER A 93 -7.81 -16.27 -1.26
CA SER A 93 -7.85 -17.71 -1.54
C SER A 93 -6.58 -18.25 -2.20
N ASP A 94 -5.67 -17.37 -2.65
CA ASP A 94 -4.46 -17.76 -3.39
C ASP A 94 -3.21 -17.15 -2.75
N PRO A 95 -2.72 -17.72 -1.63
CA PRO A 95 -1.50 -17.21 -0.99
C PRO A 95 -0.28 -17.42 -1.89
N LYS A 96 0.52 -16.38 -2.07
CA LYS A 96 1.70 -16.39 -2.94
C LYS A 96 3.00 -16.62 -2.16
N ASN A 97 3.05 -16.22 -0.89
CA ASN A 97 4.25 -16.24 -0.05
C ASN A 97 4.04 -17.03 1.24
N SER A 98 3.38 -18.19 1.13
CA SER A 98 3.14 -19.08 2.26
C SER A 98 4.21 -20.16 2.36
N ILE A 99 4.69 -20.44 3.57
CA ILE A 99 5.62 -21.56 3.79
C ILE A 99 4.97 -22.91 3.43
N TYR A 100 3.65 -23.02 3.63
CA TYR A 100 2.93 -24.23 3.27
C TYR A 100 2.92 -24.44 1.76
N LYS A 101 2.79 -23.38 0.99
CA LYS A 101 2.85 -23.45 -0.47
C LYS A 101 4.23 -23.94 -0.94
N SER A 102 5.30 -23.41 -0.38
CA SER A 102 6.65 -23.83 -0.75
C SER A 102 6.93 -25.27 -0.37
N LEU A 103 6.33 -25.77 0.70
CA LEU A 103 6.47 -27.19 1.10
C LEU A 103 5.68 -28.15 0.21
N MET A 104 4.64 -27.64 -0.46
CA MET A 104 3.80 -28.44 -1.36
C MET A 104 4.33 -28.50 -2.80
N GLU A 105 5.27 -27.63 -3.12
CA GLU A 105 5.97 -27.62 -4.40
C GLU A 105 7.14 -28.63 -4.36
#